data_62a0b96a4a9c2c00e9aaece8d1547c47
#
_entry.id   62a0b96a4a9c2c00e9aaece8d1547c47
#
_cell.length_a   1.000
_cell.length_b   1.000
_cell.length_c   1.000
_cell.angle_alpha   90.00
_cell.angle_beta   90.00
_cell.angle_gamma   90.00
#
_symmetry.space_group_name_H-M   'P 1'
#
loop_
_entity.id
_entity.type
_entity.pdbx_description
1 polymer ?
#
loop_
_entity_poly.entity_id
_entity_poly.type
_entity_poly.pdbx_seq_one_letter_code
_entity_poly.pdbx_strand_id
1 'polypeptide(L)'
;MSALGQSNSLLHFPALQPPRRFLFGPGPTMVHPRVYEALSKPIVGHLDPYFIQVMGDVQQLLKMAFGTGSGTGSGTNDSATLVISGTGSAGMEAAVTNFVEPEAKLAVFANGYFSDRLTEMAKRNGANVVRFEKLWGETFTEDEAREFIRREKPKVVAYIHAETSTGALQSGQAICAAAHDAGALAIADCVTSLGGVPVDFDQTGIDVAYSCTQKGLSCSPGLSPMAISPRAMDWLRARTSPVRSWYFDLKLIYDYSTVSHRYHHTAPISMFYALREALLVIAEEGIENRWERHRRCHKLFVKGIEAMGLRMHVPEEHRIATLNTVCVPKGVDEAKVRRRLLDEAGIEIAGGFGPLAGKVFRIGVMGPLATEDNVQFFLKEFSKALHAEGYSI
;
A
#
# COMPACT_ATOMS: atom_id res chain seq x y z
N MET A 1 -44.52 -16.13 40.32
CA MET A 1 -43.63 -15.17 40.93
C MET A 1 -42.18 -15.59 40.70
N SER A 2 -41.49 -14.74 40.00
CA SER A 2 -40.05 -14.46 39.86
C SER A 2 -39.15 -15.57 39.33
N ALA A 3 -38.95 -15.53 38.04
CA ALA A 3 -37.74 -15.98 37.36
C ALA A 3 -37.14 -14.78 36.59
N LEU A 4 -36.77 -13.73 37.34
CA LEU A 4 -36.08 -12.55 36.80
C LEU A 4 -34.89 -12.25 37.70
N GLY A 5 -33.81 -13.03 37.58
CA GLY A 5 -32.63 -12.86 38.40
C GLY A 5 -31.41 -13.64 37.95
N GLN A 6 -31.30 -13.99 36.68
CA GLN A 6 -30.00 -14.35 36.12
C GLN A 6 -29.33 -13.06 35.66
N SER A 7 -28.46 -12.52 36.51
CA SER A 7 -27.54 -11.42 36.13
C SER A 7 -26.78 -11.85 34.89
N ASN A 8 -26.90 -11.07 33.83
CA ASN A 8 -26.20 -11.23 32.58
C ASN A 8 -24.68 -11.01 32.79
N SER A 9 -24.00 -11.99 33.38
CA SER A 9 -22.54 -11.98 33.59
C SER A 9 -21.73 -11.96 32.28
N LEU A 10 -22.41 -12.16 31.14
CA LEU A 10 -21.81 -12.17 29.80
C LEU A 10 -21.55 -10.79 29.19
N LEU A 11 -21.99 -9.70 29.83
CA LEU A 11 -21.86 -8.34 29.26
C LEU A 11 -20.89 -7.43 30.02
N HIS A 12 -20.01 -7.98 30.85
CA HIS A 12 -19.03 -7.16 31.58
C HIS A 12 -17.71 -7.09 30.81
N PHE A 13 -17.70 -6.31 29.71
CA PHE A 13 -16.46 -5.98 28.99
C PHE A 13 -15.84 -4.72 29.60
N PRO A 14 -14.51 -4.69 29.82
CA PRO A 14 -13.82 -3.50 30.25
C PRO A 14 -13.91 -2.40 29.17
N ALA A 15 -13.83 -1.16 29.58
CA ALA A 15 -13.75 -0.04 28.64
C ALA A 15 -12.55 -0.21 27.69
N LEU A 16 -12.74 0.18 26.42
CA LEU A 16 -11.69 0.08 25.41
C LEU A 16 -10.54 1.03 25.75
N GLN A 17 -9.37 0.49 26.05
CA GLN A 17 -8.16 1.24 26.39
C GLN A 17 -6.94 0.69 25.64
N PRO A 18 -6.81 0.96 24.33
CA PRO A 18 -5.68 0.49 23.55
C PRO A 18 -4.38 1.14 24.06
N PRO A 19 -3.28 0.38 24.19
CA PRO A 19 -2.00 0.93 24.58
C PRO A 19 -1.47 1.88 23.49
N ARG A 20 -0.69 2.88 23.90
CA ARG A 20 0.06 3.69 22.95
C ARG A 20 1.22 2.88 22.40
N ARG A 21 1.38 2.85 21.06
CA ARG A 21 2.46 2.17 20.36
C ARG A 21 3.11 3.08 19.32
N PHE A 22 4.40 2.88 19.11
CA PHE A 22 5.11 3.42 17.96
C PHE A 22 5.07 2.37 16.84
N LEU A 23 4.26 2.60 15.82
CA LEU A 23 4.00 1.62 14.76
C LEU A 23 5.08 1.66 13.67
N PHE A 24 6.29 1.25 14.04
CA PHE A 24 7.42 1.09 13.11
C PHE A 24 7.35 -0.22 12.30
N GLY A 25 6.19 -0.86 12.24
CA GLY A 25 5.96 -2.01 11.37
C GLY A 25 5.77 -1.64 9.89
N PRO A 26 5.66 -2.63 9.02
CA PRO A 26 5.41 -2.40 7.59
C PRO A 26 3.97 -1.92 7.29
N GLY A 27 3.24 -1.52 8.28
CA GLY A 27 1.85 -1.06 8.29
C GLY A 27 0.93 -2.02 9.08
N PRO A 28 -0.09 -1.45 9.78
CA PRO A 28 -0.48 -0.04 9.74
C PRO A 28 0.57 0.89 10.32
N THR A 29 0.55 2.16 9.93
CA THR A 29 1.38 3.21 10.51
C THR A 29 0.58 4.11 11.45
N MET A 30 1.27 4.99 12.16
CA MET A 30 0.60 5.99 13.01
C MET A 30 -0.26 6.94 12.17
N VAL A 31 -1.33 7.41 12.78
CA VAL A 31 -2.34 8.26 12.19
C VAL A 31 -2.26 9.65 12.82
N HIS A 32 -2.39 10.72 12.02
CA HIS A 32 -2.40 12.09 12.52
C HIS A 32 -3.65 12.33 13.40
N PRO A 33 -3.56 13.12 14.51
CA PRO A 33 -4.71 13.40 15.39
C PRO A 33 -5.97 13.88 14.65
N ARG A 34 -5.84 14.78 13.69
CA ARG A 34 -6.95 15.27 12.85
C ARG A 34 -7.72 14.14 12.14
N VAL A 35 -7.03 13.07 11.76
CA VAL A 35 -7.67 11.91 11.12
C VAL A 35 -8.51 11.12 12.11
N TYR A 36 -8.07 11.00 13.37
CA TYR A 36 -8.89 10.42 14.45
C TYR A 36 -10.13 11.27 14.73
N GLU A 37 -9.99 12.59 14.74
CA GLU A 37 -11.12 13.51 14.88
C GLU A 37 -12.14 13.35 13.74
N ALA A 38 -11.66 13.17 12.50
CA ALA A 38 -12.52 12.91 11.35
C ALA A 38 -13.32 11.62 11.49
N LEU A 39 -12.71 10.54 12.02
CA LEU A 39 -13.40 9.27 12.27
C LEU A 39 -14.57 9.38 13.25
N SER A 40 -14.53 10.36 14.15
CA SER A 40 -15.55 10.55 15.19
C SER A 40 -16.67 11.53 14.78
N LYS A 41 -16.64 12.08 13.56
CA LYS A 41 -17.68 12.99 13.07
C LYS A 41 -19.01 12.23 12.87
N PRO A 42 -20.17 12.91 13.04
CA PRO A 42 -21.48 12.34 12.74
C PRO A 42 -21.53 11.81 11.31
N ILE A 43 -22.11 10.62 11.14
CA ILE A 43 -22.34 10.06 9.81
C ILE A 43 -23.57 10.68 9.17
N VAL A 44 -23.56 10.81 7.85
CA VAL A 44 -24.69 11.17 7.01
C VAL A 44 -25.07 9.98 6.11
N GLY A 45 -26.12 10.09 5.31
CA GLY A 45 -26.46 9.05 4.34
C GLY A 45 -25.40 8.92 3.25
N HIS A 46 -25.21 7.71 2.70
CA HIS A 46 -24.23 7.44 1.63
C HIS A 46 -24.62 8.07 0.26
N LEU A 47 -25.81 8.59 0.13
CA LEU A 47 -26.28 9.39 -1.02
C LEU A 47 -26.55 10.85 -0.64
N ASP A 48 -26.22 11.26 0.59
CA ASP A 48 -26.32 12.64 1.02
C ASP A 48 -25.41 13.53 0.17
N PRO A 49 -25.87 14.71 -0.29
CA PRO A 49 -25.05 15.63 -1.09
C PRO A 49 -23.71 15.98 -0.44
N TYR A 50 -23.67 16.10 0.89
CA TYR A 50 -22.43 16.34 1.62
C TYR A 50 -21.44 15.18 1.46
N PHE A 51 -21.91 13.92 1.54
CA PHE A 51 -21.04 12.77 1.37
C PHE A 51 -20.55 12.62 -0.08
N ILE A 52 -21.42 12.91 -1.05
CA ILE A 52 -21.05 12.96 -2.47
C ILE A 52 -19.92 13.98 -2.69
N GLN A 53 -20.02 15.16 -2.06
CA GLN A 53 -18.93 16.15 -2.10
C GLN A 53 -17.64 15.60 -1.47
N VAL A 54 -17.71 14.93 -0.32
CA VAL A 54 -16.55 14.29 0.33
C VAL A 54 -15.91 13.27 -0.59
N MET A 55 -16.68 12.46 -1.30
CA MET A 55 -16.13 11.51 -2.30
C MET A 55 -15.40 12.25 -3.43
N GLY A 56 -15.97 13.34 -3.93
CA GLY A 56 -15.35 14.19 -4.94
C GLY A 56 -14.03 14.82 -4.46
N ASP A 57 -14.01 15.34 -3.23
CA ASP A 57 -12.80 15.88 -2.62
C ASP A 57 -11.70 14.82 -2.51
N VAL A 58 -12.04 13.61 -2.07
CA VAL A 58 -11.11 12.48 -1.98
C VAL A 58 -10.53 12.13 -3.35
N GLN A 59 -11.37 12.09 -4.40
CA GLN A 59 -10.91 11.81 -5.76
C GLN A 59 -9.90 12.86 -6.24
N GLN A 60 -10.17 14.15 -6.03
CA GLN A 60 -9.24 15.21 -6.43
C GLN A 60 -7.91 15.13 -5.65
N LEU A 61 -7.96 14.91 -4.36
CA LEU A 61 -6.77 14.75 -3.53
C LEU A 61 -5.96 13.49 -3.90
N LEU A 62 -6.63 12.42 -4.32
CA LEU A 62 -5.96 11.21 -4.81
C LEU A 62 -5.25 11.44 -6.15
N LYS A 63 -5.76 12.31 -7.04
CA LYS A 63 -5.03 12.70 -8.26
C LYS A 63 -3.65 13.27 -7.91
N MET A 64 -3.57 14.15 -6.92
CA MET A 64 -2.29 14.66 -6.40
C MET A 64 -1.40 13.53 -5.87
N ALA A 65 -1.95 12.64 -5.06
CA ALA A 65 -1.16 11.58 -4.43
C ALA A 65 -0.61 10.55 -5.43
N PHE A 66 -1.34 10.23 -6.49
CA PHE A 66 -0.90 9.33 -7.56
C PHE A 66 -0.01 10.02 -8.60
N GLY A 67 0.01 11.34 -8.68
CA GLY A 67 0.71 12.06 -9.73
C GLY A 67 -0.02 11.96 -11.07
N THR A 68 -1.34 12.24 -11.09
CA THR A 68 -2.18 12.21 -12.30
C THR A 68 -3.05 13.46 -12.44
N GLY A 69 -3.41 13.80 -13.65
CA GLY A 69 -4.29 14.93 -13.99
C GLY A 69 -3.57 16.27 -14.15
N SER A 70 -4.33 17.35 -14.39
CA SER A 70 -3.86 18.67 -14.79
C SER A 70 -2.94 19.42 -13.78
N GLY A 71 -2.68 18.84 -12.61
CA GLY A 71 -1.76 19.41 -11.61
C GLY A 71 -0.28 19.06 -11.83
N THR A 72 0.04 18.14 -12.72
CA THR A 72 1.42 17.63 -12.92
C THR A 72 2.12 18.20 -14.17
N GLY A 73 1.54 19.18 -14.84
CA GLY A 73 2.18 19.90 -15.97
C GLY A 73 2.29 19.15 -17.28
N SER A 74 1.85 17.92 -17.41
CA SER A 74 2.01 17.08 -18.61
C SER A 74 0.71 16.70 -19.31
N GLY A 75 -0.26 17.60 -19.40
CA GLY A 75 -1.34 17.41 -20.39
C GLY A 75 -2.65 16.82 -19.85
N THR A 76 -3.57 16.67 -20.76
CA THR A 76 -4.99 16.39 -20.68
C THR A 76 -5.36 14.97 -20.22
N ASN A 77 -4.55 14.27 -19.43
CA ASN A 77 -4.88 12.93 -18.97
C ASN A 77 -5.97 12.99 -17.87
N ASP A 78 -7.18 12.64 -18.25
CA ASP A 78 -8.32 12.56 -17.34
C ASP A 78 -8.42 11.16 -16.71
N SER A 79 -7.36 10.76 -16.03
CA SER A 79 -7.33 9.51 -15.29
C SER A 79 -8.36 9.54 -14.16
N ALA A 80 -9.11 8.47 -14.00
CA ALA A 80 -10.06 8.32 -12.92
C ALA A 80 -9.36 7.91 -11.63
N THR A 81 -9.78 8.52 -10.51
CA THR A 81 -9.39 8.05 -9.17
C THR A 81 -10.63 7.57 -8.42
N LEU A 82 -10.51 6.42 -7.78
CA LEU A 82 -11.59 5.73 -7.08
C LEU A 82 -11.13 5.28 -5.68
N VAL A 83 -12.10 4.89 -4.87
CA VAL A 83 -11.83 4.26 -3.58
C VAL A 83 -12.66 2.98 -3.46
N ILE A 84 -11.98 1.87 -3.26
CA ILE A 84 -12.59 0.58 -3.00
C ILE A 84 -12.84 0.43 -1.50
N SER A 85 -14.06 0.06 -1.12
CA SER A 85 -14.41 -0.29 0.26
C SER A 85 -13.77 -1.61 0.64
N GLY A 86 -12.62 -1.52 1.30
CA GLY A 86 -11.77 -2.66 1.66
C GLY A 86 -10.30 -2.26 1.77
N THR A 87 -9.46 -3.16 2.27
CA THR A 87 -8.01 -2.89 2.41
C THR A 87 -7.28 -3.05 1.07
N GLY A 88 -5.94 -2.90 1.06
CA GLY A 88 -5.14 -3.03 -0.16
C GLY A 88 -5.33 -4.35 -0.91
N SER A 89 -5.65 -5.45 -0.21
CA SER A 89 -6.00 -6.72 -0.87
C SER A 89 -7.31 -6.64 -1.67
N ALA A 90 -8.27 -5.82 -1.23
CA ALA A 90 -9.49 -5.57 -1.99
C ALA A 90 -9.20 -4.78 -3.27
N GLY A 91 -8.28 -3.80 -3.22
CA GLY A 91 -7.81 -3.11 -4.43
C GLY A 91 -7.08 -4.02 -5.41
N MET A 92 -6.23 -4.91 -4.90
CA MET A 92 -5.57 -5.94 -5.72
C MET A 92 -6.59 -6.84 -6.41
N GLU A 93 -7.58 -7.34 -5.68
CA GLU A 93 -8.62 -8.22 -6.22
C GLU A 93 -9.53 -7.46 -7.20
N ALA A 94 -9.88 -6.21 -6.91
CA ALA A 94 -10.62 -5.35 -7.83
C ALA A 94 -9.85 -5.12 -9.15
N ALA A 95 -8.54 -4.83 -9.08
CA ALA A 95 -7.72 -4.70 -10.28
C ALA A 95 -7.70 -6.00 -11.09
N VAL A 96 -7.46 -7.15 -10.44
CA VAL A 96 -7.42 -8.45 -11.12
C VAL A 96 -8.76 -8.80 -11.75
N THR A 97 -9.87 -8.71 -11.02
CA THR A 97 -11.17 -9.16 -11.54
C THR A 97 -11.70 -8.30 -12.69
N ASN A 98 -11.33 -7.03 -12.74
CA ASN A 98 -11.79 -6.11 -13.78
C ASN A 98 -10.91 -6.09 -15.02
N PHE A 99 -9.60 -6.21 -14.89
CA PHE A 99 -8.66 -6.02 -16.01
C PHE A 99 -8.06 -7.33 -16.53
N VAL A 100 -8.15 -8.42 -15.76
CA VAL A 100 -7.68 -9.75 -16.19
C VAL A 100 -8.88 -10.65 -16.41
N GLU A 101 -9.27 -10.82 -17.67
CA GLU A 101 -10.36 -11.74 -18.02
C GLU A 101 -9.93 -13.21 -17.81
N PRO A 102 -10.88 -14.14 -17.59
CA PRO A 102 -10.59 -15.58 -17.61
C PRO A 102 -9.85 -15.98 -18.88
N GLU A 103 -8.89 -16.90 -18.76
CA GLU A 103 -8.02 -17.39 -19.82
C GLU A 103 -7.06 -16.32 -20.41
N ALA A 104 -7.21 -15.04 -20.04
CA ALA A 104 -6.26 -14.01 -20.47
C ALA A 104 -4.87 -14.28 -19.88
N LYS A 105 -3.83 -14.10 -20.71
CA LYS A 105 -2.45 -14.23 -20.25
C LYS A 105 -2.07 -12.98 -19.42
N LEU A 106 -1.74 -13.21 -18.15
CA LEU A 106 -1.17 -12.23 -17.22
C LEU A 106 0.30 -12.52 -16.99
N ALA A 107 1.18 -11.56 -17.28
CA ALA A 107 2.59 -11.62 -16.89
C ALA A 107 2.79 -10.93 -15.53
N VAL A 108 3.37 -11.66 -14.57
CA VAL A 108 3.65 -11.15 -13.23
C VAL A 108 5.16 -11.09 -13.00
N PHE A 109 5.67 -9.90 -12.67
CA PHE A 109 7.02 -9.69 -12.18
C PHE A 109 7.06 -10.01 -10.68
N ALA A 110 7.69 -11.13 -10.31
CA ALA A 110 7.58 -11.73 -8.99
C ALA A 110 8.91 -11.73 -8.23
N ASN A 111 9.01 -10.89 -7.19
CA ASN A 111 10.19 -10.73 -6.36
C ASN A 111 9.89 -10.62 -4.85
N GLY A 112 8.70 -11.09 -4.42
CA GLY A 112 8.29 -11.05 -3.03
C GLY A 112 6.90 -11.62 -2.77
N TYR A 113 6.47 -11.51 -1.52
CA TYR A 113 5.22 -12.10 -1.02
C TYR A 113 3.96 -11.54 -1.70
N PHE A 114 3.94 -10.22 -2.03
CA PHE A 114 2.74 -9.60 -2.58
C PHE A 114 2.56 -9.92 -4.06
N SER A 115 3.63 -10.18 -4.79
CA SER A 115 3.56 -10.73 -6.14
C SER A 115 3.05 -12.19 -6.16
N ASP A 116 3.35 -12.98 -5.12
CA ASP A 116 2.77 -14.32 -4.95
C ASP A 116 1.26 -14.24 -4.69
N ARG A 117 0.82 -13.29 -3.83
CA ARG A 117 -0.60 -13.04 -3.56
C ARG A 117 -1.36 -12.63 -4.83
N LEU A 118 -0.80 -11.69 -5.60
CA LEU A 118 -1.38 -11.25 -6.86
C LEU A 118 -1.52 -12.42 -7.84
N THR A 119 -0.49 -13.25 -7.94
CA THR A 119 -0.52 -14.48 -8.75
C THR A 119 -1.65 -15.41 -8.33
N GLU A 120 -1.83 -15.64 -7.04
CA GLU A 120 -2.88 -16.52 -6.51
C GLU A 120 -4.28 -15.96 -6.79
N MET A 121 -4.50 -14.66 -6.59
CA MET A 121 -5.76 -14.00 -6.92
C MET A 121 -6.08 -14.11 -8.41
N ALA A 122 -5.09 -13.90 -9.28
CA ALA A 122 -5.26 -14.00 -10.72
C ALA A 122 -5.60 -15.43 -11.17
N LYS A 123 -4.95 -16.45 -10.60
CA LYS A 123 -5.28 -17.85 -10.87
C LYS A 123 -6.70 -18.19 -10.44
N ARG A 124 -7.13 -17.74 -9.26
CA ARG A 124 -8.53 -17.92 -8.80
C ARG A 124 -9.53 -17.22 -9.69
N ASN A 125 -9.16 -16.08 -10.27
CA ASN A 125 -9.97 -15.41 -11.28
C ASN A 125 -10.00 -16.13 -12.64
N GLY A 126 -9.21 -17.19 -12.82
CA GLY A 126 -9.14 -18.01 -14.04
C GLY A 126 -8.15 -17.50 -15.07
N ALA A 127 -7.19 -16.65 -14.70
CA ALA A 127 -6.17 -16.15 -15.60
C ALA A 127 -5.10 -17.20 -15.92
N ASN A 128 -4.55 -17.14 -17.14
CA ASN A 128 -3.32 -17.86 -17.52
C ASN A 128 -2.11 -17.04 -17.06
N VAL A 129 -1.56 -17.36 -15.87
CA VAL A 129 -0.48 -16.59 -15.27
C VAL A 129 0.88 -17.13 -15.66
N VAL A 130 1.71 -16.26 -16.27
CA VAL A 130 3.14 -16.49 -16.49
C VAL A 130 3.94 -15.59 -15.55
N ARG A 131 4.99 -16.14 -14.94
CA ARG A 131 5.79 -15.42 -13.93
C ARG A 131 7.21 -15.24 -14.40
N PHE A 132 7.74 -14.03 -14.17
CA PHE A 132 9.17 -13.78 -14.16
C PHE A 132 9.62 -13.66 -12.72
N GLU A 133 10.40 -14.60 -12.24
CA GLU A 133 10.79 -14.70 -10.83
C GLU A 133 12.22 -14.25 -10.62
N LYS A 134 12.42 -13.45 -9.57
CA LYS A 134 13.74 -13.11 -9.03
C LYS A 134 13.80 -13.41 -7.53
N LEU A 135 15.00 -13.41 -6.98
CA LEU A 135 15.19 -13.54 -5.55
C LEU A 135 14.50 -12.35 -4.82
N TRP A 136 13.95 -12.64 -3.67
CA TRP A 136 13.26 -11.62 -2.87
C TRP A 136 14.22 -10.49 -2.47
N GLY A 137 13.92 -9.27 -2.91
CA GLY A 137 14.73 -8.07 -2.73
C GLY A 137 15.46 -7.61 -3.99
N GLU A 138 15.49 -8.41 -5.05
CA GLU A 138 15.99 -8.00 -6.36
C GLU A 138 14.92 -7.24 -7.15
N THR A 139 15.37 -6.49 -8.17
CA THR A 139 14.51 -5.76 -9.10
C THR A 139 14.76 -6.22 -10.53
N PHE A 140 13.84 -5.94 -11.43
CA PHE A 140 13.94 -6.29 -12.85
C PHE A 140 14.54 -5.13 -13.62
N THR A 141 15.47 -5.41 -14.51
CA THR A 141 16.06 -4.44 -15.43
C THR A 141 15.13 -4.16 -16.61
N GLU A 142 15.40 -3.09 -17.36
CA GLU A 142 14.66 -2.74 -18.55
C GLU A 142 14.71 -3.84 -19.61
N ASP A 143 15.91 -4.35 -19.91
CA ASP A 143 16.11 -5.38 -20.94
C ASP A 143 15.37 -6.69 -20.57
N GLU A 144 15.47 -7.12 -19.32
CA GLU A 144 14.76 -8.29 -18.82
C GLU A 144 13.25 -8.13 -18.96
N ALA A 145 12.71 -6.95 -18.63
CA ALA A 145 11.28 -6.67 -18.74
C ALA A 145 10.82 -6.71 -20.22
N ARG A 146 11.54 -6.05 -21.11
CA ARG A 146 11.26 -6.03 -22.54
C ARG A 146 11.30 -7.43 -23.15
N GLU A 147 12.34 -8.21 -22.85
CA GLU A 147 12.50 -9.57 -23.36
C GLU A 147 11.37 -10.49 -22.89
N PHE A 148 11.05 -10.46 -21.59
CA PHE A 148 9.99 -11.28 -21.01
C PHE A 148 8.63 -10.96 -21.62
N ILE A 149 8.25 -9.68 -21.70
CA ILE A 149 6.97 -9.24 -22.26
C ILE A 149 6.87 -9.60 -23.75
N ARG A 150 7.95 -9.37 -24.51
CA ARG A 150 7.99 -9.71 -25.95
C ARG A 150 7.84 -11.20 -26.18
N ARG A 151 8.45 -12.05 -25.35
CA ARG A 151 8.36 -13.51 -25.46
C ARG A 151 6.97 -14.00 -25.09
N GLU A 152 6.42 -13.53 -23.99
CA GLU A 152 5.16 -14.03 -23.45
C GLU A 152 3.93 -13.44 -24.13
N LYS A 153 4.01 -12.26 -24.70
CA LYS A 153 2.90 -11.54 -25.35
C LYS A 153 1.63 -11.52 -24.48
N PRO A 154 1.71 -11.01 -23.24
CA PRO A 154 0.59 -10.99 -22.32
C PRO A 154 -0.49 -9.99 -22.77
N LYS A 155 -1.70 -10.13 -22.25
CA LYS A 155 -2.77 -9.12 -22.34
C LYS A 155 -2.65 -8.07 -21.21
N VAL A 156 -2.13 -8.50 -20.07
CA VAL A 156 -1.94 -7.66 -18.90
C VAL A 156 -0.58 -7.98 -18.28
N VAL A 157 0.11 -6.96 -17.83
CA VAL A 157 1.36 -7.05 -17.06
C VAL A 157 1.08 -6.53 -15.65
N ALA A 158 1.59 -7.20 -14.62
CA ALA A 158 1.46 -6.73 -13.25
C ALA A 158 2.81 -6.79 -12.50
N TYR A 159 3.08 -5.78 -11.70
CA TYR A 159 4.27 -5.70 -10.85
C TYR A 159 3.96 -5.02 -9.52
N ILE A 160 4.81 -5.29 -8.53
CA ILE A 160 4.76 -4.61 -7.23
C ILE A 160 5.74 -3.44 -7.28
N HIS A 161 5.22 -2.20 -7.26
CA HIS A 161 6.04 -1.00 -7.28
C HIS A 161 6.95 -0.90 -6.04
N ALA A 162 6.40 -1.29 -4.87
CA ALA A 162 7.16 -1.34 -3.62
C ALA A 162 6.82 -2.60 -2.82
N GLU A 163 7.69 -3.59 -2.85
CA GLU A 163 7.45 -4.88 -2.23
C GLU A 163 7.60 -4.83 -0.70
N THR A 164 6.49 -4.92 0.02
CA THR A 164 6.44 -4.80 1.49
C THR A 164 7.19 -5.91 2.23
N SER A 165 7.35 -7.06 1.60
CA SER A 165 8.07 -8.19 2.22
C SER A 165 9.59 -8.00 2.23
N THR A 166 10.11 -7.14 1.36
CA THR A 166 11.56 -6.96 1.15
C THR A 166 12.06 -5.53 1.30
N GLY A 167 11.20 -4.53 1.04
CA GLY A 167 11.59 -3.13 0.95
C GLY A 167 12.22 -2.74 -0.39
N ALA A 168 12.06 -3.58 -1.43
CA ALA A 168 12.52 -3.29 -2.78
C ALA A 168 11.56 -2.36 -3.51
N LEU A 169 12.11 -1.36 -4.22
CA LEU A 169 11.41 -0.42 -5.08
C LEU A 169 11.71 -0.76 -6.54
N GLN A 170 10.70 -1.18 -7.29
CA GLN A 170 10.78 -1.48 -8.71
C GLN A 170 10.40 -0.27 -9.55
N SER A 171 11.31 0.23 -10.39
CA SER A 171 10.93 1.22 -11.41
C SER A 171 9.93 0.61 -12.39
N GLY A 172 8.80 1.31 -12.57
CA GLY A 172 7.72 0.85 -13.47
C GLY A 172 7.89 1.29 -14.92
N GLN A 173 8.68 2.31 -15.20
CA GLN A 173 8.70 2.99 -16.51
C GLN A 173 9.00 2.04 -17.67
N ALA A 174 10.03 1.22 -17.56
CA ALA A 174 10.39 0.27 -18.61
C ALA A 174 9.37 -0.86 -18.76
N ILE A 175 8.80 -1.34 -17.64
CA ILE A 175 7.75 -2.38 -17.63
C ILE A 175 6.49 -1.86 -18.32
N CYS A 176 6.05 -0.64 -17.99
CA CYS A 176 4.86 -0.03 -18.59
C CYS A 176 5.07 0.26 -20.09
N ALA A 177 6.22 0.81 -20.47
CA ALA A 177 6.55 1.05 -21.86
C ALA A 177 6.52 -0.25 -22.68
N ALA A 178 7.17 -1.31 -22.18
CA ALA A 178 7.18 -2.60 -22.86
C ALA A 178 5.78 -3.25 -22.93
N ALA A 179 4.95 -3.06 -21.89
CA ALA A 179 3.56 -3.50 -21.90
C ALA A 179 2.76 -2.78 -22.98
N HIS A 180 2.92 -1.46 -23.12
CA HIS A 180 2.24 -0.66 -24.13
C HIS A 180 2.69 -1.05 -25.54
N ASP A 181 3.99 -1.23 -25.79
CA ASP A 181 4.53 -1.72 -27.06
C ASP A 181 3.93 -3.09 -27.49
N ALA A 182 3.62 -3.92 -26.49
CA ALA A 182 2.97 -5.23 -26.72
C ALA A 182 1.43 -5.15 -26.79
N GLY A 183 0.82 -3.97 -26.66
CA GLY A 183 -0.62 -3.78 -26.59
C GLY A 183 -1.26 -4.24 -25.27
N ALA A 184 -0.47 -4.50 -24.22
CA ALA A 184 -0.93 -4.95 -22.92
C ALA A 184 -1.23 -3.78 -21.99
N LEU A 185 -2.09 -3.98 -20.97
CA LEU A 185 -2.26 -3.06 -19.83
C LEU A 185 -1.18 -3.31 -18.77
N ALA A 186 -0.78 -2.25 -18.06
CA ALA A 186 0.16 -2.31 -16.93
C ALA A 186 -0.56 -2.03 -15.60
N ILE A 187 -0.52 -2.99 -14.68
CA ILE A 187 -1.06 -2.88 -13.31
C ILE A 187 0.10 -2.75 -12.32
N ALA A 188 0.06 -1.73 -11.47
CA ALA A 188 1.03 -1.49 -10.42
C ALA A 188 0.41 -1.62 -9.02
N ASP A 189 1.00 -2.44 -8.15
CA ASP A 189 0.73 -2.43 -6.72
C ASP A 189 1.51 -1.28 -6.07
N CYS A 190 0.82 -0.22 -5.69
CA CYS A 190 1.38 0.95 -5.03
C CYS A 190 1.03 1.00 -3.53
N VAL A 191 0.73 -0.15 -2.92
CA VAL A 191 0.32 -0.24 -1.51
C VAL A 191 1.36 0.37 -0.57
N THR A 192 2.63 0.14 -0.80
CA THR A 192 3.69 0.62 0.10
C THR A 192 4.36 1.92 -0.37
N SER A 193 4.16 2.31 -1.63
CA SER A 193 4.76 3.50 -2.21
C SER A 193 3.88 4.76 -2.09
N LEU A 194 2.56 4.65 -2.30
CA LEU A 194 1.68 5.82 -2.39
C LEU A 194 1.73 6.69 -1.13
N GLY A 195 1.97 7.99 -1.32
CA GLY A 195 2.10 8.98 -0.25
C GLY A 195 3.45 8.97 0.49
N GLY A 196 4.32 7.99 0.21
CA GLY A 196 5.65 7.89 0.83
C GLY A 196 6.81 8.13 -0.13
N VAL A 197 6.65 7.74 -1.38
CA VAL A 197 7.56 7.98 -2.50
C VAL A 197 6.75 8.32 -3.76
N PRO A 198 7.36 8.93 -4.80
CA PRO A 198 6.69 9.19 -6.07
C PRO A 198 6.12 7.90 -6.68
N VAL A 199 4.90 7.95 -7.18
CA VAL A 199 4.29 6.94 -8.05
C VAL A 199 4.34 7.40 -9.50
N ASP A 200 4.15 8.71 -9.70
CA ASP A 200 4.20 9.39 -10.99
C ASP A 200 3.39 8.66 -12.07
N PHE A 201 2.12 8.37 -11.72
CA PHE A 201 1.23 7.49 -12.46
C PHE A 201 1.23 7.76 -13.97
N ASP A 202 1.03 9.03 -14.37
CA ASP A 202 0.96 9.42 -15.78
C ASP A 202 2.32 9.31 -16.46
N GLN A 203 3.41 9.77 -15.82
CA GLN A 203 4.76 9.75 -16.39
C GLN A 203 5.33 8.34 -16.51
N THR A 204 4.99 7.47 -15.56
CA THR A 204 5.39 6.06 -15.57
C THR A 204 4.63 5.26 -16.63
N GLY A 205 3.46 5.75 -17.05
CA GLY A 205 2.59 5.05 -17.99
C GLY A 205 1.83 3.89 -17.34
N ILE A 206 1.52 4.00 -16.06
CA ILE A 206 0.70 2.99 -15.38
C ILE A 206 -0.73 3.07 -15.88
N ASP A 207 -1.35 1.94 -16.20
CA ASP A 207 -2.75 1.90 -16.60
C ASP A 207 -3.69 1.75 -15.40
N VAL A 208 -3.30 0.95 -14.41
CA VAL A 208 -4.06 0.73 -13.18
C VAL A 208 -3.11 0.70 -12.00
N ALA A 209 -3.33 1.57 -11.02
CA ALA A 209 -2.62 1.51 -9.75
C ALA A 209 -3.63 1.33 -8.61
N TYR A 210 -3.29 0.51 -7.63
CA TYR A 210 -4.04 0.42 -6.39
C TYR A 210 -3.11 0.58 -5.18
N SER A 211 -3.70 1.02 -4.06
CA SER A 211 -2.96 1.23 -2.82
C SER A 211 -3.83 0.87 -1.61
N CYS A 212 -3.46 1.37 -0.43
CA CYS A 212 -4.24 1.27 0.79
C CYS A 212 -4.06 2.51 1.65
N THR A 213 -4.94 2.69 2.62
CA THR A 213 -4.93 3.86 3.50
C THR A 213 -3.91 3.77 4.63
N GLN A 214 -3.57 2.57 5.12
CA GLN A 214 -2.80 2.33 6.34
C GLN A 214 -1.28 2.34 6.19
N LYS A 215 -0.75 2.79 5.07
CA LYS A 215 0.70 2.91 4.78
C LYS A 215 1.09 4.38 4.63
N GLY A 216 1.74 4.76 3.54
CA GLY A 216 2.20 6.12 3.30
C GLY A 216 1.14 7.21 3.40
N LEU A 217 -0.14 6.90 3.18
CA LEU A 217 -1.25 7.83 3.38
C LEU A 217 -1.57 8.11 4.85
N SER A 218 -1.09 7.28 5.78
CA SER A 218 -1.21 7.50 7.23
C SER A 218 -2.65 7.67 7.72
N CYS A 219 -3.54 6.82 7.22
CA CYS A 219 -4.94 6.76 7.62
C CYS A 219 -5.27 5.37 8.19
N SER A 220 -6.41 5.23 8.84
CA SER A 220 -6.91 3.93 9.31
C SER A 220 -7.07 2.94 8.17
N PRO A 221 -6.80 1.62 8.37
CA PRO A 221 -7.11 0.62 7.36
C PRO A 221 -8.62 0.52 7.10
N GLY A 222 -9.00 0.18 5.87
CA GLY A 222 -10.41 -0.03 5.51
C GLY A 222 -10.77 0.46 4.11
N LEU A 223 -9.91 1.22 3.46
CA LEU A 223 -10.09 1.69 2.09
C LEU A 223 -8.88 1.39 1.22
N SER A 224 -9.12 1.21 -0.08
CA SER A 224 -8.09 1.05 -1.09
C SER A 224 -8.27 2.08 -2.20
N PRO A 225 -7.44 3.14 -2.22
CA PRO A 225 -7.37 4.08 -3.33
C PRO A 225 -6.91 3.40 -4.61
N MET A 226 -7.45 3.83 -5.76
CA MET A 226 -7.12 3.33 -7.09
C MET A 226 -7.05 4.48 -8.09
N ALA A 227 -6.12 4.40 -9.04
CA ALA A 227 -6.05 5.26 -10.22
C ALA A 227 -6.15 4.39 -11.47
N ILE A 228 -6.89 4.89 -12.48
CA ILE A 228 -7.18 4.18 -13.73
C ILE A 228 -6.97 5.13 -14.90
N SER A 229 -6.09 4.79 -15.84
CA SER A 229 -5.82 5.58 -17.02
C SER A 229 -7.02 5.62 -17.98
N PRO A 230 -7.13 6.63 -18.88
CA PRO A 230 -8.13 6.64 -19.94
C PRO A 230 -8.12 5.35 -20.76
N ARG A 231 -6.93 4.83 -21.09
CA ARG A 231 -6.75 3.58 -21.81
C ARG A 231 -7.34 2.38 -21.07
N ALA A 232 -7.11 2.28 -19.77
CA ALA A 232 -7.70 1.21 -18.94
C ALA A 232 -9.22 1.41 -18.76
N MET A 233 -9.71 2.65 -18.70
CA MET A 233 -11.16 2.92 -18.70
C MET A 233 -11.82 2.49 -20.00
N ASP A 234 -11.18 2.71 -21.16
CA ASP A 234 -11.70 2.24 -22.44
C ASP A 234 -11.70 0.71 -22.52
N TRP A 235 -10.63 0.06 -22.03
CA TRP A 235 -10.60 -1.39 -21.87
C TRP A 235 -11.76 -1.91 -21.03
N LEU A 236 -12.01 -1.26 -19.88
CA LEU A 236 -13.11 -1.62 -19.00
C LEU A 236 -14.48 -1.43 -19.67
N ARG A 237 -14.69 -0.35 -20.44
CA ARG A 237 -15.92 -0.10 -21.21
C ARG A 237 -16.14 -1.13 -22.32
N ALA A 238 -15.06 -1.52 -23.00
CA ALA A 238 -15.11 -2.50 -24.09
C ALA A 238 -15.37 -3.92 -23.61
N ARG A 239 -15.17 -4.23 -22.33
CA ARG A 239 -15.42 -5.55 -21.76
C ARG A 239 -16.90 -5.92 -21.87
N THR A 240 -17.17 -7.05 -22.53
CA THR A 240 -18.54 -7.58 -22.75
C THR A 240 -18.95 -8.65 -21.74
N SER A 241 -17.95 -9.38 -21.18
CA SER A 241 -18.20 -10.37 -20.13
C SER A 241 -18.42 -9.71 -18.77
N PRO A 242 -19.36 -10.18 -17.94
CA PRO A 242 -19.54 -9.63 -16.60
C PRO A 242 -18.27 -9.83 -15.73
N VAL A 243 -17.99 -8.87 -14.87
CA VAL A 243 -16.96 -9.02 -13.83
C VAL A 243 -17.40 -10.11 -12.86
N ARG A 244 -16.52 -11.03 -12.48
CA ARG A 244 -16.85 -12.17 -11.60
C ARG A 244 -17.27 -11.75 -10.18
N SER A 245 -16.86 -10.55 -9.74
CA SER A 245 -17.29 -9.97 -8.47
C SER A 245 -18.20 -8.79 -8.72
N TRP A 246 -19.48 -8.90 -8.37
CA TRP A 246 -20.40 -7.75 -8.42
C TRP A 246 -19.94 -6.62 -7.51
N TYR A 247 -19.42 -6.95 -6.32
CA TYR A 247 -18.99 -5.97 -5.32
C TYR A 247 -17.77 -5.16 -5.79
N PHE A 248 -16.89 -5.76 -6.58
CA PHE A 248 -15.69 -5.12 -7.13
C PHE A 248 -15.85 -4.72 -8.60
N ASP A 249 -17.06 -4.67 -9.15
CA ASP A 249 -17.28 -4.18 -10.51
C ASP A 249 -16.99 -2.67 -10.57
N LEU A 250 -15.87 -2.33 -11.20
CA LEU A 250 -15.40 -0.95 -11.26
C LEU A 250 -16.28 -0.06 -12.12
N LYS A 251 -17.07 -0.60 -13.06
CA LYS A 251 -18.06 0.19 -13.81
C LYS A 251 -19.16 0.68 -12.87
N LEU A 252 -19.66 -0.19 -11.99
CA LEU A 252 -20.70 0.15 -11.01
C LEU A 252 -20.17 1.10 -9.94
N ILE A 253 -18.94 0.86 -9.45
CA ILE A 253 -18.28 1.72 -8.45
C ILE A 253 -18.02 3.11 -9.05
N TYR A 254 -17.54 3.18 -10.29
CA TYR A 254 -17.32 4.44 -11.00
C TYR A 254 -18.62 5.23 -11.17
N ASP A 255 -19.69 4.58 -11.62
CA ASP A 255 -21.01 5.22 -11.77
C ASP A 255 -21.52 5.78 -10.43
N TYR A 256 -21.40 4.99 -9.35
CA TYR A 256 -21.78 5.42 -8.00
C TYR A 256 -20.96 6.63 -7.52
N SER A 257 -19.66 6.61 -7.72
CA SER A 257 -18.76 7.60 -7.11
C SER A 257 -18.59 8.89 -7.94
N THR A 258 -18.93 8.88 -9.25
CA THR A 258 -18.55 9.98 -10.15
C THR A 258 -19.67 10.50 -11.05
N VAL A 259 -20.51 9.63 -11.61
CA VAL A 259 -21.39 10.01 -12.73
C VAL A 259 -22.83 10.23 -12.27
N SER A 260 -23.56 9.15 -12.02
CA SER A 260 -24.98 9.21 -11.71
C SER A 260 -25.29 9.11 -10.23
N HIS A 261 -24.27 8.78 -9.41
CA HIS A 261 -24.40 8.48 -7.98
C HIS A 261 -25.43 7.38 -7.70
N ARG A 262 -25.59 6.45 -8.67
CA ARG A 262 -26.48 5.31 -8.51
C ARG A 262 -25.96 4.41 -7.41
N TYR A 263 -26.83 4.08 -6.45
CA TYR A 263 -26.48 3.21 -5.33
C TYR A 263 -25.84 1.90 -5.77
N HIS A 264 -24.64 1.64 -5.27
CA HIS A 264 -23.94 0.37 -5.41
C HIS A 264 -23.86 -0.34 -4.05
N HIS A 265 -23.24 0.29 -3.06
CA HIS A 265 -23.14 -0.22 -1.69
C HIS A 265 -23.16 0.94 -0.69
N THR A 266 -23.40 0.63 0.58
CA THR A 266 -23.23 1.62 1.64
C THR A 266 -21.75 1.84 1.90
N ALA A 267 -21.22 2.95 1.38
CA ALA A 267 -19.82 3.30 1.57
C ALA A 267 -19.49 3.52 3.06
N PRO A 268 -18.28 3.18 3.53
CA PRO A 268 -17.88 3.38 4.92
C PRO A 268 -17.56 4.85 5.19
N ILE A 269 -18.59 5.65 5.48
CA ILE A 269 -18.59 7.12 5.53
C ILE A 269 -17.47 7.66 6.42
N SER A 270 -17.36 7.19 7.67
CA SER A 270 -16.30 7.63 8.59
C SER A 270 -14.90 7.38 8.05
N MET A 271 -14.69 6.29 7.28
CA MET A 271 -13.40 6.01 6.65
C MET A 271 -13.10 7.00 5.51
N PHE A 272 -14.12 7.44 4.77
CA PHE A 272 -13.96 8.50 3.76
C PHE A 272 -13.61 9.85 4.39
N TYR A 273 -14.23 10.19 5.52
CA TYR A 273 -13.86 11.38 6.28
C TYR A 273 -12.40 11.33 6.72
N ALA A 274 -11.98 10.19 7.26
CA ALA A 274 -10.60 9.96 7.68
C ALA A 274 -9.62 10.05 6.51
N LEU A 275 -9.95 9.46 5.36
CA LEU A 275 -9.10 9.49 4.18
C LEU A 275 -8.98 10.91 3.61
N ARG A 276 -10.10 11.65 3.53
CA ARG A 276 -10.09 13.06 3.12
C ARG A 276 -9.14 13.86 3.98
N GLU A 277 -9.24 13.72 5.28
CA GLU A 277 -8.40 14.47 6.22
C GLU A 277 -6.93 14.07 6.14
N ALA A 278 -6.63 12.77 5.99
CA ALA A 278 -5.27 12.29 5.79
C ALA A 278 -4.63 12.85 4.51
N LEU A 279 -5.39 12.92 3.42
CA LEU A 279 -4.94 13.51 2.16
C LEU A 279 -4.77 15.02 2.25
N LEU A 280 -5.61 15.73 3.02
CA LEU A 280 -5.43 17.16 3.30
C LEU A 280 -4.16 17.44 4.08
N VAL A 281 -3.85 16.64 5.09
CA VAL A 281 -2.55 16.75 5.83
C VAL A 281 -1.38 16.57 4.87
N ILE A 282 -1.47 15.66 3.90
CA ILE A 282 -0.43 15.47 2.88
C ILE A 282 -0.35 16.69 1.94
N ALA A 283 -1.50 17.22 1.51
CA ALA A 283 -1.55 18.39 0.62
C ALA A 283 -0.97 19.65 1.30
N GLU A 284 -1.28 19.85 2.58
CA GLU A 284 -0.76 20.97 3.38
C GLU A 284 0.76 20.88 3.62
N GLU A 285 1.29 19.66 3.82
CA GLU A 285 2.73 19.42 3.88
C GLU A 285 3.41 19.66 2.53
N GLY A 286 2.70 19.40 1.43
CA GLY A 286 3.21 19.28 0.08
C GLY A 286 3.78 17.88 -0.17
N ILE A 287 3.29 17.23 -1.24
CA ILE A 287 3.64 15.82 -1.52
C ILE A 287 5.15 15.63 -1.72
N GLU A 288 5.82 16.55 -2.40
CA GLU A 288 7.26 16.52 -2.64
C GLU A 288 8.07 16.70 -1.34
N ASN A 289 7.65 17.65 -0.48
CA ASN A 289 8.25 17.85 0.84
C ASN A 289 8.13 16.59 1.69
N ARG A 290 6.98 15.90 1.59
CA ARG A 290 6.74 14.65 2.27
C ARG A 290 7.68 13.54 1.78
N TRP A 291 7.88 13.38 0.48
CA TRP A 291 8.84 12.42 -0.08
C TRP A 291 10.27 12.72 0.36
N GLU A 292 10.68 14.00 0.36
CA GLU A 292 12.01 14.40 0.82
C GLU A 292 12.22 14.12 2.31
N ARG A 293 11.20 14.35 3.14
CA ARG A 293 11.24 14.03 4.57
C ARG A 293 11.43 12.52 4.78
N HIS A 294 10.70 11.67 4.03
CA HIS A 294 10.89 10.21 4.10
C HIS A 294 12.30 9.81 3.65
N ARG A 295 12.81 10.40 2.57
CA ARG A 295 14.17 10.13 2.08
C ARG A 295 15.24 10.51 3.10
N ARG A 296 15.10 11.68 3.72
CA ARG A 296 16.02 12.14 4.77
C ARG A 296 15.98 11.20 5.98
N CYS A 297 14.82 10.83 6.45
CA CYS A 297 14.66 9.91 7.58
C CYS A 297 15.19 8.51 7.24
N HIS A 298 14.99 8.02 6.02
CA HIS A 298 15.57 6.77 5.54
C HIS A 298 17.10 6.80 5.59
N LYS A 299 17.72 7.86 5.07
CA LYS A 299 19.19 8.00 5.10
C LYS A 299 19.73 8.01 6.53
N LEU A 300 19.07 8.72 7.44
CA LEU A 300 19.42 8.73 8.85
C LEU A 300 19.29 7.34 9.48
N PHE A 301 18.20 6.64 9.18
CA PHE A 301 17.94 5.27 9.64
C PHE A 301 19.03 4.31 9.16
N VAL A 302 19.33 4.29 7.85
CA VAL A 302 20.34 3.40 7.25
C VAL A 302 21.71 3.66 7.87
N LYS A 303 22.12 4.94 7.99
CA LYS A 303 23.38 5.31 8.64
C LYS A 303 23.48 4.76 10.07
N GLY A 304 22.39 4.84 10.84
CA GLY A 304 22.33 4.28 12.20
C GLY A 304 22.44 2.75 12.23
N ILE A 305 21.77 2.06 11.33
CA ILE A 305 21.82 0.60 11.19
C ILE A 305 23.24 0.14 10.82
N GLU A 306 23.87 0.78 9.84
CA GLU A 306 25.23 0.46 9.40
C GLU A 306 26.28 0.76 10.48
N ALA A 307 26.08 1.84 11.26
CA ALA A 307 26.94 2.15 12.43
C ALA A 307 26.84 1.09 13.55
N MET A 308 25.75 0.34 13.61
CA MET A 308 25.62 -0.83 14.50
C MET A 308 26.25 -2.11 13.91
N GLY A 309 26.93 -2.05 12.76
CA GLY A 309 27.47 -3.21 12.07
C GLY A 309 26.42 -4.11 11.41
N LEU A 310 25.18 -3.62 11.28
CA LEU A 310 24.10 -4.36 10.65
C LEU A 310 24.04 -4.09 9.14
N ARG A 311 23.43 -5.02 8.41
CA ARG A 311 23.31 -4.96 6.95
C ARG A 311 21.84 -4.84 6.52
N MET A 312 21.59 -3.95 5.56
CA MET A 312 20.33 -3.91 4.85
C MET A 312 20.20 -5.12 3.90
N HIS A 313 18.98 -5.62 3.72
CA HIS A 313 18.70 -6.75 2.84
C HIS A 313 18.73 -6.35 1.37
N VAL A 314 18.15 -5.20 1.02
CA VAL A 314 18.03 -4.70 -0.36
C VAL A 314 19.25 -3.84 -0.71
N PRO A 315 19.84 -3.94 -1.91
CA PRO A 315 20.87 -3.03 -2.42
C PRO A 315 20.41 -1.57 -2.38
N GLU A 316 21.36 -0.65 -2.16
CA GLU A 316 21.05 0.77 -1.89
C GLU A 316 20.18 1.41 -2.97
N GLU A 317 20.49 1.16 -4.24
CA GLU A 317 19.81 1.71 -5.42
C GLU A 317 18.36 1.22 -5.58
N HIS A 318 17.97 0.16 -4.88
CA HIS A 318 16.65 -0.45 -4.95
C HIS A 318 15.84 -0.33 -3.66
N ARG A 319 16.32 0.42 -2.65
CA ARG A 319 15.63 0.58 -1.37
C ARG A 319 14.48 1.59 -1.47
N ILE A 320 13.32 1.21 -0.95
CA ILE A 320 12.26 2.18 -0.73
C ILE A 320 12.51 2.94 0.59
N ALA A 321 12.24 4.25 0.59
CA ALA A 321 12.48 5.08 1.77
C ALA A 321 11.54 4.78 2.95
N THR A 322 10.32 4.29 2.69
CA THR A 322 9.28 4.10 3.70
C THR A 322 9.37 2.78 4.46
N LEU A 323 10.05 1.77 3.90
CA LEU A 323 10.15 0.43 4.49
C LEU A 323 11.57 -0.10 4.38
N ASN A 324 12.14 -0.42 5.53
CA ASN A 324 13.52 -0.85 5.69
C ASN A 324 13.57 -2.30 6.13
N THR A 325 14.34 -3.12 5.42
CA THR A 325 14.54 -4.53 5.77
C THR A 325 15.98 -4.75 6.19
N VAL A 326 16.18 -5.03 7.48
CA VAL A 326 17.47 -5.19 8.12
C VAL A 326 17.74 -6.68 8.37
N CYS A 327 18.90 -7.17 7.96
CA CYS A 327 19.28 -8.56 8.20
C CYS A 327 19.49 -8.83 9.71
N VAL A 328 18.96 -9.94 10.19
CA VAL A 328 19.18 -10.40 11.57
C VAL A 328 20.63 -10.84 11.71
N PRO A 329 21.40 -10.32 12.67
CA PRO A 329 22.78 -10.75 12.88
C PRO A 329 22.83 -12.18 13.41
N LYS A 330 23.94 -12.88 13.12
CA LYS A 330 24.13 -14.27 13.52
C LYS A 330 24.04 -14.43 15.06
N GLY A 331 23.27 -15.39 15.50
CA GLY A 331 23.10 -15.72 16.92
C GLY A 331 22.01 -14.92 17.63
N VAL A 332 21.38 -13.94 17.00
CA VAL A 332 20.27 -13.16 17.55
C VAL A 332 18.93 -13.81 17.21
N ASP A 333 18.05 -13.91 18.20
CA ASP A 333 16.68 -14.33 18.03
C ASP A 333 15.81 -13.12 17.67
N GLU A 334 15.39 -13.05 16.42
CA GLU A 334 14.56 -11.97 15.85
C GLU A 334 13.25 -11.76 16.64
N ALA A 335 12.59 -12.84 17.02
CA ALA A 335 11.31 -12.74 17.73
C ALA A 335 11.47 -12.16 19.14
N LYS A 336 12.58 -12.45 19.84
CA LYS A 336 12.88 -11.88 21.13
C LYS A 336 13.19 -10.39 21.05
N VAL A 337 13.96 -9.95 20.05
CA VAL A 337 14.23 -8.52 19.82
C VAL A 337 12.91 -7.77 19.60
N ARG A 338 12.03 -8.28 18.75
CA ARG A 338 10.70 -7.67 18.53
C ARG A 338 9.86 -7.62 19.80
N ARG A 339 9.88 -8.69 20.59
CA ARG A 339 9.14 -8.75 21.86
C ARG A 339 9.65 -7.70 22.84
N ARG A 340 10.97 -7.57 22.98
CA ARG A 340 11.56 -6.52 23.85
C ARG A 340 11.18 -5.11 23.42
N LEU A 341 11.29 -4.81 22.14
CA LEU A 341 10.89 -3.51 21.61
C LEU A 341 9.43 -3.18 21.94
N LEU A 342 8.54 -4.18 21.80
CA LEU A 342 7.13 -4.01 22.10
C LEU A 342 6.87 -3.83 23.61
N ASP A 343 7.48 -4.65 24.44
CA ASP A 343 7.19 -4.71 25.88
C ASP A 343 7.89 -3.58 26.65
N GLU A 344 9.14 -3.23 26.28
CA GLU A 344 9.98 -2.26 27.02
C GLU A 344 9.89 -0.84 26.46
N ALA A 345 9.69 -0.67 25.14
CA ALA A 345 9.67 0.65 24.50
C ALA A 345 8.34 0.98 23.79
N GLY A 346 7.38 0.07 23.78
CA GLY A 346 6.13 0.24 23.05
C GLY A 346 6.29 0.33 21.53
N ILE A 347 7.41 -0.18 20.99
CA ILE A 347 7.73 -0.14 19.56
C ILE A 347 7.31 -1.44 18.90
N GLU A 348 6.47 -1.34 17.87
CA GLU A 348 6.04 -2.46 17.05
C GLU A 348 6.82 -2.48 15.73
N ILE A 349 7.50 -3.59 15.44
CA ILE A 349 8.11 -3.92 14.15
C ILE A 349 7.69 -5.32 13.70
N ALA A 350 7.97 -5.71 12.47
CA ALA A 350 7.63 -7.02 11.96
C ALA A 350 8.85 -7.85 11.55
N GLY A 351 8.69 -9.16 11.56
CA GLY A 351 9.66 -10.11 11.00
C GLY A 351 9.48 -10.33 9.49
N GLY A 352 10.36 -11.14 8.91
CA GLY A 352 10.28 -11.54 7.50
C GLY A 352 9.12 -12.48 7.21
N PHE A 353 8.77 -12.59 5.93
CA PHE A 353 7.85 -13.60 5.40
C PHE A 353 8.58 -14.67 4.61
N GLY A 354 7.95 -15.83 4.41
CA GLY A 354 8.45 -16.89 3.52
C GLY A 354 9.94 -17.19 3.72
N PRO A 355 10.77 -17.10 2.68
CA PRO A 355 12.20 -17.39 2.76
C PRO A 355 12.99 -16.43 3.67
N LEU A 356 12.42 -15.28 4.04
CA LEU A 356 13.02 -14.28 4.93
C LEU A 356 12.55 -14.41 6.39
N ALA A 357 11.69 -15.37 6.71
CA ALA A 357 11.22 -15.60 8.09
C ALA A 357 12.41 -15.88 9.03
N GLY A 358 12.48 -15.13 10.14
CA GLY A 358 13.57 -15.20 11.12
C GLY A 358 14.92 -14.64 10.64
N LYS A 359 15.01 -14.14 9.40
CA LYS A 359 16.27 -13.65 8.82
C LYS A 359 16.35 -12.14 8.69
N VAL A 360 15.20 -11.44 8.80
CA VAL A 360 15.14 -10.01 8.64
C VAL A 360 14.14 -9.38 9.59
N PHE A 361 14.43 -8.14 9.99
CA PHE A 361 13.47 -7.21 10.59
C PHE A 361 12.91 -6.31 9.50
N ARG A 362 11.59 -6.08 9.50
CA ARG A 362 10.94 -5.10 8.62
C ARG A 362 10.50 -3.90 9.43
N ILE A 363 11.08 -2.75 9.13
CA ILE A 363 10.93 -1.52 9.88
C ILE A 363 10.38 -0.43 8.96
N GLY A 364 9.17 0.05 9.27
CA GLY A 364 8.51 1.13 8.55
C GLY A 364 8.89 2.49 9.13
N VAL A 365 9.42 3.37 8.30
CA VAL A 365 9.67 4.78 8.64
C VAL A 365 8.77 5.62 7.74
N MET A 366 7.49 5.74 8.10
CA MET A 366 6.50 6.36 7.22
C MET A 366 5.49 7.21 7.99
N GLY A 367 4.92 8.19 7.29
CA GLY A 367 3.90 9.06 7.83
C GLY A 367 4.39 9.90 9.01
N PRO A 368 3.61 10.00 10.10
CA PRO A 368 3.99 10.76 11.30
C PRO A 368 5.26 10.25 12.00
N LEU A 369 5.65 8.98 11.77
CA LEU A 369 6.89 8.43 12.35
C LEU A 369 8.15 8.84 11.59
N ALA A 370 8.05 9.30 10.36
CA ALA A 370 9.20 9.73 9.58
C ALA A 370 9.69 11.14 10.04
N THR A 371 10.21 11.20 11.26
CA THR A 371 10.91 12.37 11.83
C THR A 371 12.28 11.93 12.35
N GLU A 372 13.22 12.86 12.42
CA GLU A 372 14.59 12.57 12.91
C GLU A 372 14.57 12.07 14.35
N ASP A 373 13.77 12.70 15.22
CA ASP A 373 13.64 12.30 16.62
C ASP A 373 13.11 10.89 16.79
N ASN A 374 12.08 10.52 16.02
CA ASN A 374 11.51 9.17 16.04
C ASN A 374 12.50 8.12 15.52
N VAL A 375 13.27 8.45 14.48
CA VAL A 375 14.32 7.56 13.95
C VAL A 375 15.41 7.36 14.98
N GLN A 376 15.88 8.42 15.63
CA GLN A 376 16.90 8.34 16.69
C GLN A 376 16.40 7.56 17.91
N PHE A 377 15.15 7.80 18.31
CA PHE A 377 14.51 7.03 19.38
C PHE A 377 14.48 5.54 19.03
N PHE A 378 14.02 5.20 17.82
CA PHE A 378 13.99 3.83 17.33
C PHE A 378 15.39 3.18 17.37
N LEU A 379 16.41 3.83 16.80
CA LEU A 379 17.77 3.30 16.73
C LEU A 379 18.35 3.03 18.12
N LYS A 380 18.11 3.93 19.07
CA LYS A 380 18.53 3.77 20.46
C LYS A 380 17.91 2.53 21.11
N GLU A 381 16.58 2.37 21.01
CA GLU A 381 15.88 1.25 21.64
C GLU A 381 16.16 -0.06 20.91
N PHE A 382 16.34 -0.03 19.60
CA PHE A 382 16.71 -1.20 18.79
C PHE A 382 18.11 -1.70 19.16
N SER A 383 19.09 -0.80 19.34
CA SER A 383 20.42 -1.14 19.85
C SER A 383 20.37 -1.82 21.21
N LYS A 384 19.59 -1.29 22.16
CA LYS A 384 19.41 -1.90 23.49
C LYS A 384 18.81 -3.32 23.39
N ALA A 385 17.78 -3.49 22.57
CA ALA A 385 17.14 -4.78 22.40
C ALA A 385 18.09 -5.81 21.78
N LEU A 386 18.92 -5.42 20.82
CA LEU A 386 19.95 -6.27 20.23
C LEU A 386 21.03 -6.69 21.25
N HIS A 387 21.54 -5.73 22.04
CA HIS A 387 22.52 -6.02 23.10
C HIS A 387 21.97 -6.99 24.15
N ALA A 388 20.72 -6.83 24.55
CA ALA A 388 20.07 -7.73 25.50
C ALA A 388 19.89 -9.16 24.95
N GLU A 389 19.91 -9.35 23.64
CA GLU A 389 19.92 -10.67 22.97
C GLU A 389 21.34 -11.10 22.53
N GLY A 390 22.37 -10.49 23.12
CA GLY A 390 23.77 -10.93 22.99
C GLY A 390 24.51 -10.38 21.76
N TYR A 391 23.95 -9.40 21.05
CA TYR A 391 24.66 -8.73 19.96
C TYR A 391 25.60 -7.65 20.52
N SER A 392 26.87 -7.76 20.20
CA SER A 392 27.89 -6.74 20.50
C SER A 392 28.35 -6.08 19.21
N ILE A 393 28.41 -4.75 19.20
CA ILE A 393 28.90 -3.93 18.09
C ILE A 393 30.43 -3.96 18.10
#